data_2f99301ee902b3db696ed89fc909b143
#
_entry.id   2f99301ee902b3db696ed89fc909b143
#
_cell.length_a   1.000
_cell.length_b   1.000
_cell.length_c   1.000
_cell.angle_alpha   90.00
_cell.angle_beta   90.00
_cell.angle_gamma   90.00
#
_symmetry.space_group_name_H-M   'P 1'
#
loop_
_entity.id
_entity.type
_entity.pdbx_description
1 polymer ?
#
loop_
_entity_poly.entity_id
_entity_poly.type
_entity_poly.pdbx_seq_one_letter_code
_entity_poly.pdbx_strand_id
1 'polypeptide(L)'
;MSDWSFAQQEPEEQLAKLEFFSVIKKAASGDKEIRVALYEYETPPEPAMKFVARADQALYQKTAPVVPIGWGNNRLTALSACLAMIRKFPFEE
;
A
#
# COMPACT_ATOMS: atom_id res chain seq x y z
N MET A 1 -17.46 13.97 0.19
CA MET A 1 -17.29 13.16 -1.03
C MET A 1 -16.39 13.93 -1.99
N SER A 2 -15.42 13.26 -2.55
CA SER A 2 -14.46 13.91 -3.46
C SER A 2 -15.04 14.01 -4.86
N ASP A 3 -14.65 15.07 -5.60
CA ASP A 3 -15.14 15.30 -6.96
C ASP A 3 -14.83 14.14 -7.90
N TRP A 4 -13.68 13.50 -7.70
CA TRP A 4 -13.24 12.41 -8.56
C TRP A 4 -14.16 11.18 -8.50
N SER A 5 -14.92 11.03 -7.43
CA SER A 5 -15.81 9.88 -7.28
C SER A 5 -16.91 9.84 -8.33
N PHE A 6 -17.27 11.00 -8.89
CA PHE A 6 -18.30 11.07 -9.92
C PHE A 6 -17.83 10.57 -11.28
N ALA A 7 -16.53 10.33 -11.44
CA ALA A 7 -16.00 9.78 -12.69
C ALA A 7 -16.30 8.31 -12.86
N GLN A 8 -16.58 7.59 -11.77
CA GLN A 8 -16.95 6.18 -11.88
C GLN A 8 -18.36 6.06 -12.43
N GLN A 9 -18.48 5.44 -13.60
CA GLN A 9 -19.76 5.35 -14.30
C GLN A 9 -20.33 3.95 -14.36
N GLU A 10 -19.49 2.94 -14.24
CA GLU A 10 -19.94 1.56 -14.39
C GLU A 10 -19.72 0.77 -13.10
N PRO A 11 -20.68 -0.11 -12.73
CA PRO A 11 -20.59 -0.82 -11.46
C PRO A 11 -19.43 -1.82 -11.39
N GLU A 12 -18.96 -2.33 -12.53
CA GLU A 12 -17.84 -3.24 -12.55
C GLU A 12 -16.47 -2.54 -12.51
N GLU A 13 -16.46 -1.22 -12.67
CA GLU A 13 -15.24 -0.45 -12.53
C GLU A 13 -14.92 -0.22 -11.06
N GLN A 14 -13.65 -0.21 -10.72
CA GLN A 14 -13.23 0.11 -9.38
C GLN A 14 -12.29 1.30 -9.40
N LEU A 15 -12.88 2.47 -9.21
CA LEU A 15 -12.14 3.72 -9.22
C LEU A 15 -11.46 3.92 -7.88
N ALA A 16 -10.18 4.28 -7.92
CA ALA A 16 -9.43 4.58 -6.72
C ALA A 16 -8.55 5.80 -6.96
N LYS A 17 -8.42 6.61 -5.92
CA LYS A 17 -7.45 7.69 -5.90
C LYS A 17 -6.13 7.13 -5.36
N LEU A 18 -5.01 7.49 -5.97
CA LEU A 18 -3.70 7.01 -5.54
C LEU A 18 -2.86 8.15 -4.97
N GLU A 19 -2.20 7.86 -3.86
CA GLU A 19 -1.15 8.69 -3.30
C GLU A 19 0.09 7.83 -3.15
N PHE A 20 1.27 8.44 -3.31
CA PHE A 20 2.53 7.70 -3.24
C PHE A 20 3.38 8.21 -2.10
N PHE A 21 3.98 7.28 -1.38
CA PHE A 21 4.89 7.56 -0.26
C PHE A 21 6.19 6.84 -0.51
N SER A 22 7.27 7.42 -0.03
CA SER A 22 8.60 6.81 -0.13
C SER A 22 9.09 6.45 1.27
N VAL A 23 9.53 5.22 1.44
CA VAL A 23 10.15 4.76 2.67
C VAL A 23 11.57 4.36 2.35
N ILE A 24 12.53 4.97 3.03
CA ILE A 24 13.93 4.63 2.86
C ILE A 24 14.34 3.72 4.02
N LYS A 25 14.72 2.51 3.66
CA LYS A 25 15.13 1.51 4.63
C LYS A 25 16.61 1.25 4.49
N LYS A 26 17.33 1.30 5.61
CA LYS A 26 18.76 1.04 5.60
C LYS A 26 19.04 -0.45 5.49
N ALA A 27 19.95 -0.80 4.61
CA ALA A 27 20.40 -2.17 4.41
C ALA A 27 21.92 -2.21 4.44
N ALA A 28 22.49 -3.41 4.54
CA ALA A 28 23.93 -3.58 4.66
C ALA A 28 24.68 -3.01 3.46
N SER A 29 24.10 -3.10 2.25
CA SER A 29 24.73 -2.60 1.03
C SER A 29 24.36 -1.15 0.69
N GLY A 30 23.58 -0.48 1.54
CA GLY A 30 23.14 0.89 1.33
C GLY A 30 21.64 1.03 1.57
N ASP A 31 21.16 2.25 1.38
CA ASP A 31 19.74 2.54 1.60
C ASP A 31 18.90 2.03 0.44
N LYS A 32 17.74 1.48 0.78
CA LYS A 32 16.76 1.02 -0.21
C LYS A 32 15.51 1.87 -0.10
N GLU A 33 15.05 2.39 -1.23
CA GLU A 33 13.80 3.12 -1.30
C GLU A 33 12.69 2.16 -1.67
N ILE A 34 11.64 2.17 -0.86
CA ILE A 34 10.43 1.40 -1.12
C ILE A 34 9.30 2.40 -1.30
N ARG A 35 8.64 2.34 -2.45
CA ARG A 35 7.49 3.19 -2.72
C ARG A 35 6.23 2.47 -2.34
N VAL A 36 5.35 3.19 -1.67
CA VAL A 36 4.06 2.65 -1.23
C VAL A 36 2.96 3.43 -1.92
N ALA A 37 2.11 2.73 -2.63
CA ALA A 37 0.92 3.31 -3.22
C ALA A 37 -0.24 3.16 -2.24
N LEU A 38 -0.91 4.26 -1.93
CA LEU A 38 -2.09 4.25 -1.09
C LEU A 38 -3.30 4.45 -1.98
N TYR A 39 -4.18 3.46 -1.99
CA TYR A 39 -5.42 3.48 -2.76
C TYR A 39 -6.57 3.89 -1.85
N GLU A 40 -7.34 4.87 -2.30
CA GLU A 40 -8.61 5.21 -1.67
C GLU A 40 -9.71 4.80 -2.64
N TYR A 41 -10.43 3.73 -2.31
CA TYR A 41 -11.48 3.21 -3.19
C TYR A 41 -12.79 3.96 -3.03
N GLU A 42 -13.43 4.27 -4.14
CA GLU A 42 -14.77 4.87 -4.13
C GLU A 42 -15.78 3.86 -3.61
N THR A 43 -15.70 2.63 -4.10
CA THR A 43 -16.58 1.54 -3.66
C THR A 43 -15.68 0.39 -3.19
N PRO A 44 -15.33 0.36 -1.90
CA PRO A 44 -14.43 -0.68 -1.41
C PRO A 44 -15.09 -2.06 -1.45
N PRO A 45 -14.30 -3.13 -1.68
CA PRO A 45 -14.84 -4.49 -1.65
C PRO A 45 -15.41 -4.85 -0.28
N GLU A 46 -14.83 -4.28 0.78
CA GLU A 46 -15.33 -4.40 2.15
C GLU A 46 -15.17 -3.05 2.82
N PRO A 47 -16.08 -2.69 3.76
CA PRO A 47 -15.98 -1.39 4.45
C PRO A 47 -14.63 -1.15 5.14
N ALA A 48 -14.02 -2.22 5.65
CA ALA A 48 -12.73 -2.12 6.33
C ALA A 48 -11.57 -1.87 5.36
N MET A 49 -11.78 -2.02 4.06
CA MET A 49 -10.76 -1.90 3.04
C MET A 49 -10.92 -0.66 2.17
N LYS A 50 -11.46 0.41 2.74
CA LYS A 50 -11.59 1.66 1.99
C LYS A 50 -10.25 2.19 1.55
N PHE A 51 -9.22 2.00 2.36
CA PHE A 51 -7.85 2.38 2.05
C PHE A 51 -6.97 1.13 2.02
N VAL A 52 -6.14 1.01 0.99
CA VAL A 52 -5.18 -0.08 0.86
C VAL A 52 -3.82 0.53 0.53
N ALA A 53 -2.81 0.19 1.32
CA ALA A 53 -1.44 0.59 1.07
C ALA A 53 -0.66 -0.63 0.58
N ARG A 54 0.09 -0.47 -0.49
CA ARG A 54 0.82 -1.57 -1.11
C ARG A 54 2.18 -1.10 -1.56
N ALA A 55 3.22 -1.84 -1.21
CA ALA A 55 4.57 -1.55 -1.68
C ALA A 55 4.72 -1.92 -3.14
N ASP A 56 5.58 -1.20 -3.86
CA ASP A 56 5.83 -1.43 -5.27
C ASP A 56 6.79 -2.59 -5.54
N GLN A 57 7.43 -3.11 -4.50
CA GLN A 57 8.38 -4.21 -4.65
C GLN A 57 8.28 -5.15 -3.46
N ALA A 58 8.63 -6.41 -3.70
CA ALA A 58 8.65 -7.41 -2.67
C ALA A 58 9.88 -7.20 -1.75
N LEU A 59 9.68 -7.44 -0.46
CA LEU A 59 10.79 -7.60 0.47
C LEU A 59 11.32 -9.01 0.28
N TYR A 60 12.58 -9.11 -0.10
CA TYR A 60 13.13 -10.40 -0.48
C TYR A 60 13.50 -11.21 0.76
N GLN A 61 12.88 -12.36 0.88
CA GLN A 61 13.22 -13.36 1.88
C GLN A 61 13.83 -14.56 1.16
N LYS A 62 14.74 -15.27 1.84
CA LYS A 62 15.41 -16.41 1.21
C LYS A 62 14.46 -17.47 0.71
N THR A 63 13.33 -17.64 1.36
CA THR A 63 12.38 -18.69 1.03
C THR A 63 11.22 -18.22 0.15
N ALA A 64 10.82 -16.94 0.29
CA ALA A 64 9.70 -16.42 -0.47
C ALA A 64 9.70 -14.90 -0.45
N PRO A 65 9.32 -14.25 -1.56
CA PRO A 65 9.12 -12.81 -1.55
C PRO A 65 7.86 -12.44 -0.77
N VAL A 66 7.91 -11.30 -0.08
CA VAL A 66 6.77 -10.76 0.65
C VAL A 66 6.53 -9.34 0.15
N VAL A 67 5.34 -9.08 -0.37
CA VAL A 67 4.94 -7.73 -0.77
C VAL A 67 4.20 -7.10 0.40
N PRO A 68 4.75 -6.05 1.02
CA PRO A 68 4.06 -5.38 2.11
C PRO A 68 2.74 -4.79 1.66
N ILE A 69 1.69 -5.06 2.43
CA ILE A 69 0.36 -4.55 2.16
C ILE A 69 -0.34 -4.27 3.48
N GLY A 70 -1.18 -3.25 3.49
CA GLY A 70 -2.00 -2.93 4.64
C GLY A 70 -3.33 -2.36 4.18
N TRP A 71 -4.34 -2.45 5.01
CA TRP A 71 -5.64 -1.91 4.70
C TRP A 71 -6.29 -1.37 5.97
N GLY A 72 -7.30 -0.54 5.77
CA GLY A 72 -8.04 0.03 6.88
C GLY A 72 -9.14 0.95 6.39
N ASN A 73 -9.88 1.50 7.33
CA ASN A 73 -10.95 2.45 7.03
C ASN A 73 -10.46 3.90 6.99
N ASN A 74 -9.17 4.14 7.21
CA ASN A 74 -8.55 5.45 7.05
C ASN A 74 -7.12 5.29 6.58
N ARG A 75 -6.54 6.42 6.12
CA ARG A 75 -5.17 6.43 5.57
C ARG A 75 -4.14 5.94 6.56
N LEU A 76 -4.23 6.44 7.79
CA LEU A 76 -3.23 6.11 8.81
C LEU A 76 -3.21 4.61 9.10
N THR A 77 -4.36 4.00 9.24
CA THR A 77 -4.46 2.57 9.52
C THR A 77 -3.86 1.73 8.40
N ALA A 78 -4.23 2.02 7.15
CA ALA A 78 -3.72 1.28 6.00
C ALA A 78 -2.20 1.45 5.84
N LEU A 79 -1.73 2.69 5.91
CA LEU A 79 -0.32 2.98 5.74
C LEU A 79 0.51 2.38 6.88
N SER A 80 0.03 2.50 8.12
CA SER A 80 0.73 1.95 9.29
C SER A 80 0.84 0.43 9.20
N ALA A 81 -0.20 -0.25 8.74
CA ALA A 81 -0.17 -1.70 8.57
C ALA A 81 0.87 -2.13 7.53
N CYS A 82 0.94 -1.39 6.42
CA CYS A 82 1.94 -1.65 5.37
C CYS A 82 3.36 -1.43 5.90
N LEU A 83 3.59 -0.31 6.59
CA LEU A 83 4.90 0.00 7.15
C LEU A 83 5.31 -1.00 8.23
N ALA A 84 4.35 -1.52 8.99
CA ALA A 84 4.63 -2.56 9.98
C ALA A 84 5.19 -3.82 9.31
N MET A 85 4.67 -4.19 8.16
CA MET A 85 5.20 -5.32 7.39
C MET A 85 6.60 -5.03 6.88
N ILE A 86 6.88 -3.81 6.43
CA ILE A 86 8.21 -3.42 5.98
C ILE A 86 9.22 -3.54 7.12
N ARG A 87 8.83 -3.19 8.34
CA ARG A 87 9.71 -3.32 9.50
C ARG A 87 9.90 -4.77 9.93
N LYS A 88 8.83 -5.56 9.84
CA LYS A 88 8.83 -6.95 10.28
C LYS A 88 9.67 -7.86 9.38
N PHE A 89 9.65 -7.59 8.08
CA PHE A 89 10.37 -8.41 7.10
C PHE A 89 11.54 -7.61 6.54
N PRO A 90 12.75 -7.79 7.09
CA PRO A 90 13.91 -7.06 6.61
C PRO A 90 14.24 -7.42 5.16
N PHE A 91 14.83 -6.46 4.47
CA PHE A 91 15.26 -6.68 3.09
C PHE A 91 16.49 -7.56 3.09
N GLU A 92 16.41 -8.72 2.50
CA GLU A 92 17.54 -9.64 2.35
C GLU A 92 18.17 -9.47 0.99
N GLU A 93 19.48 -9.39 0.99
CA GLU A 93 20.26 -9.22 -0.23
C GLU A 93 20.83 -10.54 -0.73
#